data_86260ff1af174b0796e29528af788ef0
#
_entry.id   86260ff1af174b0796e29528af788ef0
#
_cell.length_a   1.000
_cell.length_b   1.000
_cell.length_c   1.000
_cell.angle_alpha   90.00
_cell.angle_beta   90.00
_cell.angle_gamma   90.00
#
_symmetry.space_group_name_H-M   'P 1'
#
loop_
_entity.id
_entity.type
_entity.pdbx_description
1 polymer ?
#
loop_
_entity_poly.entity_id
_entity_poly.type
_entity_poly.pdbx_seq_one_letter_code
_entity_poly.pdbx_strand_id
1 'polypeptide(L)'
;MINIPKDLSDIEMGLYKSGYEYCEKLVKEENIAIVEAVENTADRFSGLKMITDIECFKKFLFSEVTAYTEPSIGVRDPNLEDKTWWDELKKKPKFKSEYWSRYYDYLLKKPSWSITAVKNIDSSTDEIMNALTNPRKGTAGERMGMVFGYVQSGKTAHYIGMINKAYDAGYRIVIVLSGVHNSLRSQTQSRIDEEILGYETSLEYIGDMTRERNVIGVGIGSHNQVETVVQSITTRDEKGDVNKKTEGVSMMPPLMVVTKKNASVLRKILRFFRKNHCAEIINGKKKVPAKYPALIIDDEADQASINTRESYDDQGKVLDDYNPTTINGLIRELLGVFECRSYIGYTATPFANIFIPPHIDDEKYGTDLFPRDFIYRAPRADQYIGTREFFGLGNNEDIPTMPLYREIVDGANYLGKGTKSTDAVGELPKELKLADRKS
;
A
#
# COMPACT_ATOMS: atom_id res chain seq x y z
N MET A 1 17.33 -14.51 -11.64
CA MET A 1 16.26 -14.76 -10.66
C MET A 1 16.06 -16.26 -10.59
N ILE A 2 16.29 -16.87 -9.43
CA ILE A 2 16.00 -18.27 -9.21
C ILE A 2 14.73 -18.25 -8.38
N ASN A 3 13.59 -18.35 -9.08
CA ASN A 3 12.29 -18.40 -8.46
C ASN A 3 12.05 -19.75 -7.81
N ILE A 4 11.25 -19.79 -6.76
CA ILE A 4 10.62 -21.03 -6.31
C ILE A 4 10.02 -21.71 -7.56
N PRO A 5 10.32 -22.99 -7.84
CA PRO A 5 9.74 -23.69 -8.97
C PRO A 5 8.21 -23.61 -8.95
N LYS A 6 7.59 -23.35 -10.09
CA LYS A 6 6.13 -23.10 -10.18
C LYS A 6 5.26 -24.31 -9.80
N ASP A 7 5.84 -25.49 -9.77
CA ASP A 7 5.13 -26.76 -9.64
C ASP A 7 5.40 -27.47 -8.31
N LEU A 8 5.85 -26.74 -7.28
CA LEU A 8 6.07 -27.33 -5.94
C LEU A 8 4.73 -27.66 -5.29
N SER A 9 4.66 -28.84 -4.67
CA SER A 9 3.55 -29.18 -3.78
C SER A 9 3.51 -28.26 -2.55
N ASP A 10 2.36 -28.13 -1.90
CA ASP A 10 2.20 -27.34 -0.68
C ASP A 10 3.16 -27.79 0.44
N ILE A 11 3.48 -29.08 0.50
CA ILE A 11 4.45 -29.66 1.46
C ILE A 11 5.86 -29.20 1.11
N GLU A 12 6.24 -29.26 -0.15
CA GLU A 12 7.59 -28.85 -0.60
C GLU A 12 7.80 -27.35 -0.44
N MET A 13 6.77 -26.55 -0.71
CA MET A 13 6.77 -25.11 -0.41
C MET A 13 6.98 -24.83 1.08
N GLY A 14 6.35 -25.60 1.96
CA GLY A 14 6.58 -25.51 3.42
C GLY A 14 8.02 -25.83 3.81
N LEU A 15 8.65 -26.79 3.12
CA LEU A 15 10.06 -27.13 3.35
C LEU A 15 11.03 -26.03 2.87
N TYR A 16 10.75 -25.41 1.73
CA TYR A 16 11.52 -24.26 1.24
C TYR A 16 11.49 -23.10 2.25
N LYS A 17 10.32 -22.79 2.80
CA LYS A 17 10.13 -21.76 3.83
C LYS A 17 10.89 -22.10 5.12
N SER A 18 10.73 -23.32 5.64
CA SER A 18 11.41 -23.77 6.86
C SER A 18 12.93 -23.83 6.67
N GLY A 19 13.40 -24.23 5.48
CA GLY A 19 14.81 -24.21 5.14
C GLY A 19 15.38 -22.81 5.12
N TYR A 20 14.66 -21.85 4.53
CA TYR A 20 15.07 -20.45 4.57
C TYR A 20 15.17 -19.93 6.01
N GLU A 21 14.16 -20.18 6.85
CA GLU A 21 14.16 -19.72 8.26
C GLU A 21 15.35 -20.31 9.04
N TYR A 22 15.68 -21.58 8.79
CA TYR A 22 16.84 -22.21 9.39
C TYR A 22 18.16 -21.64 8.87
N CYS A 23 18.29 -21.43 7.56
CA CYS A 23 19.48 -20.84 6.95
C CYS A 23 19.70 -19.40 7.43
N GLU A 24 18.64 -18.60 7.49
CA GLU A 24 18.68 -17.22 8.00
C GLU A 24 19.14 -17.17 9.46
N LYS A 25 18.69 -18.10 10.30
CA LYS A 25 19.14 -18.25 11.68
C LYS A 25 20.63 -18.53 11.77
N LEU A 26 21.14 -19.49 10.99
CA LEU A 26 22.57 -19.81 10.96
C LEU A 26 23.43 -18.59 10.61
N VAL A 27 22.97 -17.79 9.64
CA VAL A 27 23.71 -16.57 9.21
C VAL A 27 23.61 -15.46 10.25
N LYS A 28 22.42 -15.14 10.75
CA LYS A 28 22.18 -13.95 11.60
C LYS A 28 22.48 -14.17 13.08
N GLU A 29 22.15 -15.34 13.62
CA GLU A 29 22.30 -15.64 15.05
C GLU A 29 23.58 -16.40 15.36
N GLU A 30 23.96 -17.34 14.50
CA GLU A 30 25.15 -18.18 14.71
C GLU A 30 26.37 -17.67 13.96
N ASN A 31 26.22 -16.59 13.18
CA ASN A 31 27.29 -15.91 12.42
C ASN A 31 28.08 -16.84 11.47
N ILE A 32 27.38 -17.82 10.89
CA ILE A 32 27.95 -18.76 9.91
C ILE A 32 27.99 -18.07 8.54
N ALA A 33 29.07 -18.33 7.76
CA ALA A 33 29.18 -17.80 6.41
C ALA A 33 28.03 -18.29 5.52
N ILE A 34 27.49 -17.41 4.66
CA ILE A 34 26.28 -17.69 3.85
C ILE A 34 26.41 -18.99 3.06
N VAL A 35 27.52 -19.22 2.40
CA VAL A 35 27.76 -20.45 1.61
C VAL A 35 27.68 -21.69 2.50
N GLU A 36 28.33 -21.68 3.66
CA GLU A 36 28.30 -22.77 4.63
C GLU A 36 26.91 -22.97 5.24
N ALA A 37 26.16 -21.89 5.54
CA ALA A 37 24.81 -21.96 6.04
C ALA A 37 23.86 -22.59 5.03
N VAL A 38 24.02 -22.27 3.74
CA VAL A 38 23.22 -22.86 2.64
C VAL A 38 23.52 -24.35 2.51
N GLU A 39 24.80 -24.76 2.53
CA GLU A 39 25.20 -26.19 2.47
C GLU A 39 24.63 -26.96 3.67
N ASN A 40 24.85 -26.48 4.89
CA ASN A 40 24.38 -27.10 6.13
C ASN A 40 22.84 -27.25 6.12
N THR A 41 22.14 -26.24 5.59
CA THR A 41 20.67 -26.29 5.46
C THR A 41 20.26 -27.33 4.42
N ALA A 42 20.88 -27.33 3.26
CA ALA A 42 20.57 -28.26 2.19
C ALA A 42 20.82 -29.71 2.63
N ASP A 43 21.93 -30.00 3.30
CA ASP A 43 22.25 -31.32 3.84
C ASP A 43 21.21 -31.80 4.87
N ARG A 44 20.80 -30.92 5.77
CA ARG A 44 19.77 -31.21 6.78
C ARG A 44 18.44 -31.54 6.16
N PHE A 45 18.00 -30.79 5.16
CA PHE A 45 16.68 -30.94 4.52
C PHE A 45 16.68 -32.06 3.46
N SER A 46 17.81 -32.37 2.83
CA SER A 46 17.94 -33.50 1.89
C SER A 46 17.61 -34.84 2.54
N GLY A 47 17.91 -34.99 3.83
CA GLY A 47 17.58 -36.19 4.62
C GLY A 47 16.06 -36.47 4.71
N LEU A 48 15.22 -35.48 4.49
CA LEU A 48 13.75 -35.62 4.52
C LEU A 48 13.20 -36.30 3.25
N LYS A 49 13.99 -36.44 2.17
CA LYS A 49 13.60 -37.02 0.87
C LYS A 49 12.33 -36.41 0.24
N MET A 50 11.99 -35.20 0.63
CA MET A 50 10.77 -34.50 0.20
C MET A 50 11.08 -33.27 -0.68
N ILE A 51 12.37 -32.94 -0.86
CA ILE A 51 12.84 -31.91 -1.78
C ILE A 51 13.28 -32.63 -3.04
N THR A 52 12.62 -32.36 -4.16
CA THR A 52 12.87 -33.07 -5.43
C THR A 52 14.13 -32.58 -6.12
N ASP A 53 14.48 -31.30 -6.02
CA ASP A 53 15.66 -30.68 -6.62
C ASP A 53 16.45 -29.89 -5.57
N ILE A 54 17.51 -30.55 -5.03
CA ILE A 54 18.34 -29.98 -3.98
C ILE A 54 19.21 -28.82 -4.50
N GLU A 55 19.62 -28.84 -5.76
CA GLU A 55 20.40 -27.75 -6.35
C GLU A 55 19.54 -26.49 -6.56
N CYS A 56 18.28 -26.68 -6.94
CA CYS A 56 17.30 -25.61 -7.01
C CYS A 56 17.05 -25.04 -5.60
N PHE A 57 16.93 -25.91 -4.60
CA PHE A 57 16.78 -25.48 -3.21
C PHE A 57 17.97 -24.70 -2.67
N LYS A 58 19.20 -25.12 -2.92
CA LYS A 58 20.43 -24.38 -2.56
C LYS A 58 20.45 -22.98 -3.21
N LYS A 59 20.16 -22.91 -4.51
CA LYS A 59 20.11 -21.65 -5.23
C LYS A 59 19.03 -20.72 -4.68
N PHE A 60 17.88 -21.27 -4.34
CA PHE A 60 16.81 -20.53 -3.68
C PHE A 60 17.28 -19.97 -2.33
N LEU A 61 17.85 -20.80 -1.44
CA LEU A 61 18.37 -20.38 -0.13
C LEU A 61 19.40 -19.27 -0.26
N PHE A 62 20.35 -19.44 -1.17
CA PHE A 62 21.39 -18.44 -1.41
C PHE A 62 20.80 -17.11 -1.89
N SER A 63 19.87 -17.16 -2.84
CA SER A 63 19.17 -15.98 -3.36
C SER A 63 18.41 -15.24 -2.26
N GLU A 64 17.69 -15.98 -1.40
CA GLU A 64 16.87 -15.39 -0.34
C GLU A 64 17.68 -14.80 0.81
N VAL A 65 18.77 -15.48 1.22
CA VAL A 65 19.63 -15.01 2.33
C VAL A 65 20.52 -13.84 1.90
N THR A 66 20.87 -13.76 0.61
CA THR A 66 21.62 -12.61 0.06
C THR A 66 20.72 -11.46 -0.36
N ALA A 67 19.40 -11.65 -0.36
CA ALA A 67 18.44 -10.61 -0.70
C ALA A 67 18.54 -9.44 0.30
N TYR A 68 18.91 -8.27 -0.21
CA TYR A 68 18.99 -7.05 0.61
C TYR A 68 17.72 -6.22 0.42
N THR A 69 17.03 -5.96 1.52
CA THR A 69 15.94 -4.99 1.55
C THR A 69 16.25 -3.88 2.54
N GLU A 70 16.08 -2.64 2.11
CA GLU A 70 16.17 -1.52 3.06
C GLU A 70 14.97 -1.60 4.02
N PRO A 71 15.22 -1.61 5.36
CA PRO A 71 14.12 -1.65 6.33
C PRO A 71 13.24 -0.40 6.21
N SER A 72 12.00 -0.52 6.66
CA SER A 72 11.14 0.64 6.86
C SER A 72 11.77 1.57 7.89
N ILE A 73 11.64 2.87 7.65
CA ILE A 73 12.05 3.90 8.60
C ILE A 73 10.84 4.78 8.84
N GLY A 74 10.51 5.02 10.09
CA GLY A 74 9.35 5.83 10.41
C GLY A 74 9.57 6.76 11.59
N VAL A 75 8.81 7.84 11.59
CA VAL A 75 8.66 8.77 12.71
C VAL A 75 7.20 8.74 13.14
N ARG A 76 6.98 8.60 14.43
CA ARG A 76 5.66 8.69 15.07
C ARG A 76 5.63 9.83 16.07
N ASP A 77 4.47 10.43 16.26
CA ASP A 77 4.27 11.36 17.38
C ASP A 77 4.59 10.61 18.70
N PRO A 78 5.53 11.12 19.51
CA PRO A 78 5.88 10.51 20.78
C PRO A 78 4.71 10.49 21.79
N ASN A 79 3.70 11.32 21.61
CA ASN A 79 2.53 11.42 22.48
C ASN A 79 1.35 10.54 22.05
N LEU A 80 1.50 9.74 20.98
CA LEU A 80 0.45 8.80 20.58
C LEU A 80 0.07 7.87 21.73
N GLU A 81 -1.22 7.79 22.02
CA GLU A 81 -1.78 6.77 22.91
C GLU A 81 -1.84 5.41 22.18
N ASP A 82 -1.81 4.31 22.97
CA ASP A 82 -1.97 2.94 22.47
C ASP A 82 -0.94 2.52 21.40
N LYS A 83 0.32 2.78 21.61
CA LYS A 83 1.40 2.52 20.63
C LYS A 83 1.64 1.04 20.32
N THR A 84 1.05 0.12 21.04
CA THR A 84 1.30 -1.34 20.99
C THR A 84 0.02 -2.16 20.85
N TRP A 85 -1.12 -1.51 20.59
CA TRP A 85 -2.42 -2.17 20.61
C TRP A 85 -2.52 -3.34 19.61
N TRP A 86 -1.84 -3.22 18.45
CA TRP A 86 -1.83 -4.27 17.45
C TRP A 86 -1.00 -5.47 17.91
N ASP A 87 0.20 -5.23 18.48
CA ASP A 87 1.05 -6.28 19.02
C ASP A 87 0.38 -7.00 20.20
N GLU A 88 -0.34 -6.27 21.03
CA GLU A 88 -1.13 -6.84 22.11
C GLU A 88 -2.31 -7.66 21.59
N LEU A 89 -2.96 -7.19 20.52
CA LEU A 89 -4.05 -7.91 19.88
C LEU A 89 -3.59 -9.25 19.30
N LYS A 90 -2.45 -9.27 18.59
CA LYS A 90 -1.87 -10.49 18.02
C LYS A 90 -1.55 -11.57 19.07
N LYS A 91 -1.23 -11.17 20.31
CA LYS A 91 -0.94 -12.09 21.41
C LYS A 91 -2.19 -12.73 22.03
N LYS A 92 -3.39 -12.24 21.72
CA LYS A 92 -4.62 -12.77 22.31
C LYS A 92 -4.94 -14.17 21.74
N PRO A 93 -5.26 -15.18 22.57
CA PRO A 93 -5.50 -16.56 22.09
C PRO A 93 -6.64 -16.70 21.07
N LYS A 94 -7.58 -15.76 21.06
CA LYS A 94 -8.74 -15.74 20.16
C LYS A 94 -8.51 -14.90 18.90
N PHE A 95 -7.33 -14.32 18.74
CA PHE A 95 -7.01 -13.57 17.55
C PHE A 95 -6.75 -14.52 16.37
N LYS A 96 -7.38 -14.25 15.26
CA LYS A 96 -7.19 -14.99 14.00
C LYS A 96 -6.72 -14.00 12.94
N SER A 97 -5.61 -14.32 12.32
CA SER A 97 -5.04 -13.57 11.19
C SER A 97 -5.48 -14.24 9.88
N GLU A 98 -6.76 -14.12 9.51
CA GLU A 98 -7.31 -14.84 8.35
C GLU A 98 -6.98 -14.13 7.04
N TYR A 99 -7.20 -12.81 7.00
CA TYR A 99 -6.95 -12.00 5.80
C TYR A 99 -5.46 -11.88 5.49
N TRP A 100 -4.67 -11.53 6.50
CA TRP A 100 -3.22 -11.39 6.32
C TRP A 100 -2.55 -12.72 5.97
N SER A 101 -2.88 -13.81 6.65
CA SER A 101 -2.25 -15.11 6.40
C SER A 101 -2.45 -15.58 4.97
N ARG A 102 -3.69 -15.50 4.43
CA ARG A 102 -3.95 -15.90 3.04
C ARG A 102 -3.25 -14.99 2.02
N TYR A 103 -3.13 -13.68 2.31
CA TYR A 103 -2.39 -12.76 1.45
C TYR A 103 -0.89 -13.02 1.50
N TYR A 104 -0.35 -13.27 2.68
CA TYR A 104 1.05 -13.66 2.88
C TYR A 104 1.40 -14.90 2.04
N ASP A 105 0.62 -15.97 2.15
CA ASP A 105 0.82 -17.20 1.39
C ASP A 105 0.65 -16.99 -0.12
N TYR A 106 -0.28 -16.11 -0.52
CA TYR A 106 -0.47 -15.74 -1.92
C TYR A 106 0.76 -15.01 -2.49
N LEU A 107 1.35 -14.08 -1.75
CA LEU A 107 2.58 -13.40 -2.17
C LEU A 107 3.75 -14.38 -2.31
N LEU A 108 3.90 -15.33 -1.39
CA LEU A 108 4.96 -16.34 -1.46
C LEU A 108 4.84 -17.25 -2.69
N LYS A 109 3.64 -17.45 -3.22
CA LYS A 109 3.40 -18.20 -4.46
C LYS A 109 3.70 -17.40 -5.72
N LYS A 110 3.85 -16.08 -5.63
CA LYS A 110 4.19 -15.23 -6.78
C LYS A 110 5.72 -15.23 -7.04
N PRO A 111 6.17 -15.57 -8.25
CA PRO A 111 7.61 -15.64 -8.57
C PRO A 111 8.37 -14.32 -8.41
N SER A 112 7.66 -13.19 -8.40
CA SER A 112 8.24 -11.85 -8.26
C SER A 112 8.50 -11.43 -6.82
N TRP A 113 8.16 -12.28 -5.82
CA TRP A 113 8.31 -11.96 -4.40
C TRP A 113 9.29 -12.89 -3.71
N SER A 114 10.29 -12.33 -3.04
CA SER A 114 11.16 -13.06 -2.12
C SER A 114 10.49 -13.18 -0.74
N ILE A 115 10.87 -14.20 0.01
CA ILE A 115 10.40 -14.36 1.41
C ILE A 115 10.79 -13.13 2.23
N THR A 116 12.01 -12.62 2.03
CA THR A 116 12.51 -11.42 2.70
C THR A 116 11.64 -10.20 2.38
N ALA A 117 11.25 -9.99 1.12
CA ALA A 117 10.37 -8.89 0.74
C ALA A 117 8.98 -9.00 1.39
N VAL A 118 8.41 -10.21 1.47
CA VAL A 118 7.11 -10.44 2.13
C VAL A 118 7.22 -10.22 3.64
N LYS A 119 8.28 -10.69 4.30
CA LYS A 119 8.55 -10.42 5.73
C LYS A 119 8.71 -8.92 6.02
N ASN A 120 9.33 -8.17 5.11
CA ASN A 120 9.46 -6.72 5.28
C ASN A 120 8.13 -5.98 5.12
N ILE A 121 7.24 -6.43 4.23
CA ILE A 121 5.87 -5.93 4.21
C ILE A 121 5.17 -6.25 5.54
N ASP A 122 5.34 -7.47 6.06
CA ASP A 122 4.74 -7.88 7.32
C ASP A 122 5.17 -6.96 8.46
N SER A 123 6.47 -6.84 8.69
CA SER A 123 7.00 -6.03 9.79
C SER A 123 6.66 -4.54 9.65
N SER A 124 6.81 -3.96 8.45
CA SER A 124 6.52 -2.54 8.22
C SER A 124 5.04 -2.21 8.37
N THR A 125 4.15 -3.10 7.93
CA THR A 125 2.71 -2.90 8.11
C THR A 125 2.29 -3.10 9.57
N ASP A 126 2.95 -3.96 10.35
CA ASP A 126 2.73 -4.08 11.79
C ASP A 126 3.06 -2.80 12.55
N GLU A 127 4.18 -2.15 12.19
CA GLU A 127 4.54 -0.86 12.78
C GLU A 127 3.49 0.21 12.51
N ILE A 128 2.95 0.26 11.28
CA ILE A 128 1.91 1.23 10.93
C ILE A 128 0.60 0.88 11.61
N MET A 129 0.21 -0.40 11.72
CA MET A 129 -0.99 -0.81 12.45
C MET A 129 -0.99 -0.29 13.89
N ASN A 130 0.15 -0.32 14.57
CA ASN A 130 0.30 0.26 15.90
C ASN A 130 0.13 1.79 15.95
N ALA A 131 0.26 2.49 14.81
CA ALA A 131 0.05 3.94 14.72
C ALA A 131 -1.40 4.31 14.36
N LEU A 132 -2.23 3.37 13.93
CA LEU A 132 -3.64 3.59 13.60
C LEU A 132 -4.54 3.63 14.86
N THR A 133 -5.78 4.06 14.67
CA THR A 133 -6.81 3.93 15.73
C THR A 133 -7.06 2.46 16.04
N ASN A 134 -7.18 2.12 17.30
CA ASN A 134 -7.59 0.77 17.72
C ASN A 134 -9.10 0.58 17.45
N PRO A 135 -9.47 -0.25 16.45
CA PRO A 135 -10.87 -0.40 16.03
C PRO A 135 -11.74 -1.10 17.06
N ARG A 136 -11.13 -1.76 18.05
CA ARG A 136 -11.84 -2.52 19.08
C ARG A 136 -12.19 -1.72 20.32
N LYS A 137 -11.71 -0.48 20.43
CA LYS A 137 -12.12 0.40 21.56
C LYS A 137 -13.59 0.81 21.50
N GLY A 138 -14.17 0.90 20.29
CA GLY A 138 -15.55 1.35 20.13
C GLY A 138 -15.76 2.83 20.49
N THR A 139 -14.70 3.60 20.60
CA THR A 139 -14.72 5.04 20.92
C THR A 139 -14.28 5.87 19.72
N ALA A 140 -14.67 7.14 19.71
CA ALA A 140 -14.19 8.09 18.70
C ALA A 140 -12.66 8.17 18.72
N GLY A 141 -12.07 8.31 17.52
CA GLY A 141 -10.63 8.44 17.37
C GLY A 141 -10.24 8.78 15.95
N GLU A 142 -9.16 9.49 15.80
CA GLU A 142 -8.60 9.85 14.51
C GLU A 142 -7.09 9.65 14.49
N ARG A 143 -6.58 9.10 13.38
CA ARG A 143 -5.15 9.04 13.07
C ARG A 143 -4.93 9.44 11.62
N MET A 144 -3.91 10.27 11.42
CA MET A 144 -3.53 10.83 10.13
C MET A 144 -2.06 10.55 9.88
N GLY A 145 -1.77 9.75 8.87
CA GLY A 145 -0.39 9.40 8.56
C GLY A 145 -0.08 9.35 7.09
N MET A 146 1.19 9.14 6.80
CA MET A 146 1.70 9.03 5.44
C MET A 146 2.72 7.90 5.32
N VAL A 147 2.65 7.20 4.20
CA VAL A 147 3.66 6.25 3.77
C VAL A 147 4.22 6.70 2.43
N PHE A 148 5.51 6.93 2.38
CA PHE A 148 6.17 7.25 1.13
C PHE A 148 7.13 6.14 0.71
N GLY A 149 7.38 6.04 -0.57
CA GLY A 149 8.30 5.03 -1.13
C GLY A 149 8.62 5.34 -2.58
N TYR A 150 9.64 4.71 -3.10
CA TYR A 150 10.06 4.93 -4.48
C TYR A 150 8.95 4.67 -5.49
N VAL A 151 9.03 5.30 -6.66
CA VAL A 151 8.10 5.04 -7.77
C VAL A 151 8.17 3.56 -8.15
N GLN A 152 7.02 2.89 -8.27
CA GLN A 152 6.94 1.46 -8.60
C GLN A 152 7.64 0.52 -7.60
N SER A 153 7.82 0.92 -6.34
CA SER A 153 8.50 0.15 -5.29
C SER A 153 7.63 -0.87 -4.55
N GLY A 154 6.43 -1.16 -5.05
CA GLY A 154 5.52 -2.10 -4.36
C GLY A 154 4.56 -1.43 -3.37
N LYS A 155 4.38 -0.10 -3.37
CA LYS A 155 3.43 0.61 -2.49
C LYS A 155 2.03 -0.01 -2.49
N THR A 156 1.54 -0.44 -3.65
CA THR A 156 0.23 -1.09 -3.75
C THR A 156 0.16 -2.39 -2.94
N ALA A 157 1.18 -3.25 -3.03
CA ALA A 157 1.22 -4.49 -2.23
C ALA A 157 1.33 -4.17 -0.72
N HIS A 158 2.03 -3.12 -0.37
CA HIS A 158 2.16 -2.66 1.00
C HIS A 158 0.80 -2.20 1.57
N TYR A 159 0.04 -1.33 0.87
CA TYR A 159 -1.27 -0.93 1.41
C TYR A 159 -2.32 -2.06 1.33
N ILE A 160 -2.22 -3.00 0.39
CA ILE A 160 -3.04 -4.21 0.40
C ILE A 160 -2.75 -5.04 1.65
N GLY A 161 -1.48 -5.19 2.03
CA GLY A 161 -1.09 -5.81 3.31
C GLY A 161 -1.70 -5.10 4.51
N MET A 162 -1.64 -3.76 4.54
CA MET A 162 -2.30 -2.94 5.56
C MET A 162 -3.80 -3.21 5.64
N ILE A 163 -4.50 -3.27 4.50
CA ILE A 163 -5.94 -3.49 4.45
C ILE A 163 -6.29 -4.89 4.98
N ASN A 164 -5.55 -5.93 4.58
CA ASN A 164 -5.75 -7.28 5.10
C ASN A 164 -5.63 -7.32 6.62
N LYS A 165 -4.56 -6.73 7.19
CA LYS A 165 -4.40 -6.61 8.65
C LYS A 165 -5.48 -5.76 9.32
N ALA A 166 -5.95 -4.71 8.65
CA ALA A 166 -7.02 -3.88 9.17
C ALA A 166 -8.34 -4.67 9.32
N TYR A 167 -8.67 -5.54 8.37
CA TYR A 167 -9.84 -6.42 8.51
C TYR A 167 -9.66 -7.43 9.65
N ASP A 168 -8.50 -8.07 9.79
CA ASP A 168 -8.19 -8.94 10.94
C ASP A 168 -8.27 -8.20 12.27
N ALA A 169 -7.88 -6.93 12.29
CA ALA A 169 -7.97 -6.07 13.48
C ALA A 169 -9.40 -5.71 13.85
N GLY A 170 -10.34 -5.68 12.89
CA GLY A 170 -11.74 -5.35 13.10
C GLY A 170 -12.20 -4.03 12.49
N TYR A 171 -11.43 -3.42 11.58
CA TYR A 171 -11.95 -2.33 10.76
C TYR A 171 -13.14 -2.81 9.94
N ARG A 172 -14.18 -1.98 9.87
CA ARG A 172 -15.45 -2.33 9.24
C ARG A 172 -15.63 -1.71 7.87
N ILE A 173 -14.95 -0.60 7.62
CA ILE A 173 -15.06 0.16 6.38
C ILE A 173 -13.65 0.47 5.91
N VAL A 174 -13.34 0.08 4.67
CA VAL A 174 -12.09 0.48 4.01
C VAL A 174 -12.44 1.22 2.72
N ILE A 175 -11.86 2.41 2.56
CA ILE A 175 -12.03 3.25 1.38
C ILE A 175 -10.65 3.48 0.76
N VAL A 176 -10.48 3.07 -0.49
CA VAL A 176 -9.26 3.33 -1.26
C VAL A 176 -9.56 4.43 -2.28
N LEU A 177 -8.94 5.58 -2.08
CA LEU A 177 -8.92 6.68 -3.02
C LEU A 177 -7.79 6.42 -4.02
N SER A 178 -8.12 5.84 -5.16
CA SER A 178 -7.16 5.65 -6.26
C SER A 178 -6.97 6.94 -7.05
N GLY A 179 -6.08 6.97 -8.03
CA GLY A 179 -5.83 8.15 -8.86
C GLY A 179 -7.10 8.75 -9.50
N VAL A 180 -6.92 9.70 -10.41
CA VAL A 180 -8.04 10.48 -11.00
C VAL A 180 -8.75 9.77 -12.15
N HIS A 181 -8.13 8.74 -12.76
CA HIS A 181 -8.61 8.06 -13.96
C HIS A 181 -9.38 6.76 -13.66
N ASN A 182 -10.37 6.43 -14.51
CA ASN A 182 -11.14 5.18 -14.40
C ASN A 182 -10.27 3.94 -14.51
N SER A 183 -9.28 3.94 -15.40
CA SER A 183 -8.37 2.80 -15.61
C SER A 183 -7.58 2.45 -14.34
N LEU A 184 -7.03 3.45 -13.65
CA LEU A 184 -6.33 3.25 -12.37
C LEU A 184 -7.27 2.70 -11.29
N ARG A 185 -8.49 3.25 -11.19
CA ARG A 185 -9.49 2.74 -10.26
C ARG A 185 -9.85 1.28 -10.55
N SER A 186 -10.09 0.93 -11.82
CA SER A 186 -10.44 -0.43 -12.25
C SER A 186 -9.28 -1.40 -11.95
N GLN A 187 -8.03 -1.02 -12.25
CA GLN A 187 -6.84 -1.81 -11.92
C GLN A 187 -6.70 -2.02 -10.41
N THR A 188 -6.89 -0.97 -9.61
CA THR A 188 -6.87 -1.07 -8.15
C THR A 188 -7.96 -2.01 -7.65
N GLN A 189 -9.19 -1.90 -8.18
CA GLN A 189 -10.28 -2.80 -7.81
C GLN A 189 -9.95 -4.25 -8.18
N SER A 190 -9.42 -4.51 -9.38
CA SER A 190 -9.05 -5.86 -9.79
C SER A 190 -7.99 -6.48 -8.88
N ARG A 191 -7.01 -5.70 -8.43
CA ARG A 191 -6.03 -6.18 -7.45
C ARG A 191 -6.66 -6.43 -6.08
N ILE A 192 -7.58 -5.59 -5.64
CA ILE A 192 -8.31 -5.78 -4.38
C ILE A 192 -9.20 -7.03 -4.44
N ASP A 193 -9.87 -7.27 -5.58
CA ASP A 193 -10.62 -8.49 -5.81
C ASP A 193 -9.74 -9.74 -5.66
N GLU A 194 -8.55 -9.72 -6.26
CA GLU A 194 -7.61 -10.83 -6.27
C GLU A 194 -6.86 -11.02 -4.94
N GLU A 195 -6.46 -9.91 -4.28
CA GLU A 195 -5.50 -9.92 -3.18
C GLU A 195 -6.15 -9.68 -1.80
N ILE A 196 -7.45 -9.31 -1.73
CA ILE A 196 -8.20 -9.08 -0.48
C ILE A 196 -9.53 -9.82 -0.49
N LEU A 197 -10.37 -9.61 -1.50
CA LEU A 197 -11.73 -10.16 -1.50
C LEU A 197 -11.72 -11.66 -1.77
N GLY A 198 -10.90 -12.12 -2.70
CA GLY A 198 -10.82 -13.51 -3.17
C GLY A 198 -11.93 -13.89 -4.14
N TYR A 199 -12.64 -12.91 -4.68
CA TYR A 199 -13.67 -13.10 -5.69
C TYR A 199 -13.78 -11.91 -6.64
N GLU A 200 -14.26 -12.14 -7.84
CA GLU A 200 -14.51 -11.09 -8.82
C GLU A 200 -15.73 -10.24 -8.45
N THR A 201 -15.57 -8.92 -8.51
CA THR A 201 -16.67 -7.98 -8.37
C THR A 201 -17.25 -7.62 -9.74
N SER A 202 -18.59 -7.58 -9.85
CA SER A 202 -19.30 -7.16 -11.05
C SER A 202 -20.55 -6.37 -10.69
N LEU A 203 -20.96 -5.44 -11.56
CA LEU A 203 -22.21 -4.67 -11.43
C LEU A 203 -23.46 -5.57 -11.35
N GLU A 204 -23.37 -6.79 -11.86
CA GLU A 204 -24.47 -7.77 -11.79
C GLU A 204 -24.68 -8.35 -10.39
N TYR A 205 -23.61 -8.36 -9.56
CA TYR A 205 -23.60 -9.00 -8.24
C TYR A 205 -23.75 -8.03 -7.07
N ILE A 206 -23.78 -6.72 -7.32
CA ILE A 206 -23.92 -5.73 -6.25
C ILE A 206 -25.27 -5.93 -5.54
N GLY A 207 -25.18 -6.13 -4.22
CA GLY A 207 -26.35 -6.30 -3.35
C GLY A 207 -26.95 -7.70 -3.33
N ASP A 208 -26.47 -8.62 -4.17
CA ASP A 208 -26.89 -10.03 -4.18
C ASP A 208 -25.78 -10.93 -3.61
N MET A 209 -25.94 -11.33 -2.34
CA MET A 209 -24.99 -12.21 -1.65
C MET A 209 -25.27 -13.70 -1.95
N THR A 210 -26.32 -14.03 -2.67
CA THR A 210 -26.73 -15.43 -2.91
C THR A 210 -26.16 -15.99 -4.21
N ARG A 211 -25.66 -15.17 -5.10
CA ARG A 211 -25.04 -15.60 -6.35
C ARG A 211 -23.64 -16.17 -6.14
N GLU A 212 -23.38 -17.29 -6.77
CA GLU A 212 -22.01 -17.81 -6.91
C GLU A 212 -21.12 -16.79 -7.58
N ARG A 213 -20.01 -16.45 -6.93
CA ARG A 213 -19.01 -15.52 -7.43
C ARG A 213 -17.84 -16.32 -7.96
N ASN A 214 -17.22 -15.81 -9.03
CA ASN A 214 -15.97 -16.39 -9.51
C ASN A 214 -14.87 -16.16 -8.47
N VAL A 215 -14.37 -17.26 -7.89
CA VAL A 215 -13.31 -17.25 -6.87
C VAL A 215 -11.96 -17.06 -7.54
N ILE A 216 -11.17 -16.10 -7.08
CA ILE A 216 -9.87 -15.75 -7.65
C ILE A 216 -8.84 -15.50 -6.56
N GLY A 217 -7.57 -15.49 -6.93
CA GLY A 217 -6.46 -15.03 -6.10
C GLY A 217 -6.43 -15.67 -4.71
N VAL A 218 -6.47 -14.84 -3.67
CA VAL A 218 -6.46 -15.29 -2.27
C VAL A 218 -7.67 -16.13 -1.86
N GLY A 219 -8.73 -16.17 -2.66
CA GLY A 219 -9.91 -17.00 -2.40
C GLY A 219 -9.75 -18.44 -2.85
N ILE A 220 -8.76 -18.76 -3.70
CA ILE A 220 -8.57 -20.10 -4.23
C ILE A 220 -7.99 -21.03 -3.16
N GLY A 221 -8.69 -22.14 -2.92
CA GLY A 221 -8.28 -23.19 -1.99
C GLY A 221 -9.12 -23.25 -0.71
N SER A 222 -9.33 -24.47 -0.19
CA SER A 222 -10.17 -24.73 0.99
C SER A 222 -9.63 -24.09 2.28
N HIS A 223 -8.34 -23.82 2.35
CA HIS A 223 -7.68 -23.22 3.52
C HIS A 223 -7.83 -21.68 3.57
N ASN A 224 -8.34 -21.07 2.50
CA ASN A 224 -8.40 -19.61 2.34
C ASN A 224 -9.80 -19.05 2.63
N GLN A 225 -10.67 -19.82 3.28
CA GLN A 225 -11.98 -19.32 3.73
C GLN A 225 -11.81 -18.41 4.95
N VAL A 226 -12.51 -17.28 4.91
CA VAL A 226 -12.56 -16.32 6.03
C VAL A 226 -13.93 -16.40 6.71
N GLU A 227 -13.98 -16.26 8.03
CA GLU A 227 -15.24 -16.29 8.78
C GLU A 227 -16.17 -15.13 8.38
N THR A 228 -15.60 -13.98 8.12
CA THR A 228 -16.38 -12.78 7.76
C THR A 228 -15.97 -12.27 6.39
N VAL A 229 -16.79 -12.47 5.40
CA VAL A 229 -16.53 -12.04 4.01
C VAL A 229 -16.72 -10.52 3.90
N VAL A 230 -15.72 -9.82 3.38
CA VAL A 230 -15.82 -8.39 3.04
C VAL A 230 -16.68 -8.20 1.80
N GLN A 231 -17.61 -7.25 1.85
CA GLN A 231 -18.45 -6.88 0.73
C GLN A 231 -17.93 -5.64 0.03
N SER A 232 -17.71 -5.71 -1.28
CA SER A 232 -17.41 -4.53 -2.08
C SER A 232 -18.70 -3.87 -2.60
N ILE A 233 -18.79 -2.55 -2.50
CA ILE A 233 -19.87 -1.75 -3.11
C ILE A 233 -19.43 -1.07 -4.40
N THR A 234 -18.18 -1.31 -4.81
CA THR A 234 -17.61 -0.91 -6.09
C THR A 234 -17.12 -2.16 -6.84
N THR A 235 -16.97 -2.07 -8.16
CA THR A 235 -16.64 -3.23 -8.97
C THR A 235 -15.50 -2.93 -9.94
N ARG A 236 -14.90 -4.00 -10.50
CA ARG A 236 -13.83 -3.89 -11.50
C ARG A 236 -14.28 -3.30 -12.83
N ASP A 237 -15.60 -3.24 -13.08
CA ASP A 237 -16.13 -2.65 -14.30
C ASP A 237 -15.71 -1.18 -14.44
N GLU A 238 -15.54 -0.69 -15.67
CA GLU A 238 -15.15 0.69 -15.94
C GLU A 238 -16.08 1.72 -15.29
N LYS A 239 -17.39 1.42 -15.22
CA LYS A 239 -18.41 2.22 -14.55
C LYS A 239 -18.77 1.69 -13.16
N GLY A 240 -17.86 0.96 -12.53
CA GLY A 240 -18.04 0.28 -11.25
C GLY A 240 -18.02 1.18 -9.99
N ASP A 241 -18.15 2.50 -10.13
CA ASP A 241 -18.30 3.41 -8.99
C ASP A 241 -19.65 3.23 -8.27
N VAL A 242 -19.75 3.73 -7.04
CA VAL A 242 -20.98 3.75 -6.24
C VAL A 242 -22.16 4.31 -7.05
N ASN A 243 -23.25 3.56 -7.10
CA ASN A 243 -24.42 3.85 -7.91
C ASN A 243 -25.73 3.57 -7.13
N LYS A 244 -26.90 3.70 -7.79
CA LYS A 244 -28.20 3.46 -7.14
C LYS A 244 -28.39 2.04 -6.61
N LYS A 245 -27.77 1.03 -7.22
CA LYS A 245 -27.87 -0.37 -6.75
C LYS A 245 -27.17 -0.58 -5.40
N THR A 246 -26.25 0.32 -5.03
CA THR A 246 -25.58 0.27 -3.72
C THR A 246 -26.39 0.90 -2.60
N GLU A 247 -27.47 1.64 -2.92
CA GLU A 247 -28.39 2.19 -1.93
C GLU A 247 -29.09 1.03 -1.20
N GLY A 248 -28.86 0.88 0.10
CA GLY A 248 -29.44 -0.21 0.90
C GLY A 248 -28.50 -1.36 1.22
N VAL A 249 -27.25 -1.34 0.75
CA VAL A 249 -26.24 -2.30 1.18
C VAL A 249 -26.00 -2.13 2.68
N SER A 250 -26.07 -3.24 3.42
CA SER A 250 -25.85 -3.25 4.88
C SER A 250 -24.36 -3.10 5.22
N MET A 251 -24.06 -2.44 6.35
CA MET A 251 -22.72 -2.45 6.96
C MET A 251 -22.47 -3.65 7.88
N MET A 252 -23.37 -4.61 7.93
CA MET A 252 -23.19 -5.82 8.78
C MET A 252 -21.94 -6.62 8.37
N PRO A 253 -21.70 -6.96 7.08
CA PRO A 253 -20.38 -7.36 6.63
C PRO A 253 -19.44 -6.13 6.55
N PRO A 254 -18.12 -6.30 6.71
CA PRO A 254 -17.19 -5.23 6.42
C PRO A 254 -17.29 -4.78 4.97
N LEU A 255 -17.07 -3.49 4.72
CA LEU A 255 -17.22 -2.88 3.40
C LEU A 255 -15.88 -2.50 2.80
N MET A 256 -15.75 -2.75 1.49
CA MET A 256 -14.68 -2.22 0.63
C MET A 256 -15.26 -1.21 -0.36
N VAL A 257 -14.58 -0.09 -0.52
CA VAL A 257 -14.92 0.95 -1.49
C VAL A 257 -13.65 1.36 -2.23
N VAL A 258 -13.60 1.16 -3.53
CA VAL A 258 -12.51 1.65 -4.38
C VAL A 258 -13.04 2.77 -5.28
N THR A 259 -12.48 3.96 -5.11
CA THR A 259 -13.00 5.14 -5.79
C THR A 259 -11.90 6.00 -6.37
N LYS A 260 -12.22 6.73 -7.43
CA LYS A 260 -11.34 7.75 -7.99
C LYS A 260 -11.52 9.08 -7.29
N LYS A 261 -10.48 9.91 -7.30
CA LYS A 261 -10.51 11.29 -6.78
C LYS A 261 -11.24 12.23 -7.73
N ASN A 262 -12.57 12.09 -7.77
CA ASN A 262 -13.45 12.88 -8.61
C ASN A 262 -14.61 13.45 -7.77
N ALA A 263 -14.88 14.74 -7.89
CA ALA A 263 -15.87 15.43 -7.06
C ALA A 263 -17.28 14.83 -7.14
N SER A 264 -17.74 14.41 -8.32
CA SER A 264 -19.08 13.83 -8.47
C SER A 264 -19.17 12.46 -7.80
N VAL A 265 -18.10 11.66 -7.86
CA VAL A 265 -18.05 10.33 -7.27
C VAL A 265 -17.93 10.42 -5.75
N LEU A 266 -17.05 11.29 -5.23
CA LEU A 266 -16.90 11.52 -3.78
C LEU A 266 -18.23 12.01 -3.16
N ARG A 267 -18.97 12.89 -3.85
CA ARG A 267 -20.32 13.31 -3.38
C ARG A 267 -21.32 12.15 -3.33
N LYS A 268 -21.23 11.16 -4.23
CA LYS A 268 -22.08 9.95 -4.17
C LYS A 268 -21.73 9.09 -2.95
N ILE A 269 -20.45 8.92 -2.65
CA ILE A 269 -19.97 8.18 -1.47
C ILE A 269 -20.41 8.87 -0.18
N LEU A 270 -20.23 10.19 -0.08
CA LEU A 270 -20.74 10.99 1.03
C LEU A 270 -22.24 10.81 1.23
N ARG A 271 -23.01 10.85 0.12
CA ARG A 271 -24.45 10.63 0.16
C ARG A 271 -24.79 9.22 0.64
N PHE A 272 -24.07 8.19 0.16
CA PHE A 272 -24.26 6.81 0.57
C PHE A 272 -24.12 6.67 2.09
N PHE A 273 -23.03 7.14 2.68
CA PHE A 273 -22.84 7.04 4.12
C PHE A 273 -23.83 7.90 4.92
N ARG A 274 -24.05 9.16 4.51
CA ARG A 274 -24.95 10.09 5.22
C ARG A 274 -26.41 9.66 5.19
N LYS A 275 -26.88 9.06 4.11
CA LYS A 275 -28.28 8.64 3.96
C LYS A 275 -28.56 7.31 4.66
N ASN A 276 -27.67 6.35 4.53
CA ASN A 276 -27.95 4.96 4.89
C ASN A 276 -27.31 4.53 6.21
N HIS A 277 -26.25 5.20 6.64
CA HIS A 277 -25.39 4.68 7.69
C HIS A 277 -25.04 5.68 8.81
N CYS A 278 -25.42 6.94 8.68
CA CYS A 278 -25.28 7.91 9.76
C CYS A 278 -26.47 7.80 10.71
N ALA A 279 -26.29 7.01 11.76
CA ALA A 279 -27.33 6.76 12.76
C ALA A 279 -27.28 7.74 13.95
N GLU A 280 -26.15 8.41 14.18
CA GLU A 280 -25.94 9.27 15.35
C GLU A 280 -25.72 10.72 14.93
N ILE A 281 -26.26 11.63 15.76
CA ILE A 281 -26.05 13.09 15.60
C ILE A 281 -25.05 13.50 16.67
N ILE A 282 -23.84 13.88 16.26
CA ILE A 282 -22.76 14.32 17.13
C ILE A 282 -22.38 15.73 16.74
N ASN A 283 -22.46 16.65 17.70
CA ASN A 283 -22.23 18.07 17.47
C ASN A 283 -23.06 18.63 16.29
N GLY A 284 -24.33 18.21 16.18
CA GLY A 284 -25.25 18.64 15.13
C GLY A 284 -25.00 17.99 13.75
N LYS A 285 -23.99 17.15 13.59
CA LYS A 285 -23.67 16.46 12.32
C LYS A 285 -24.00 14.97 12.42
N LYS A 286 -24.64 14.42 11.39
CA LYS A 286 -24.84 12.96 11.29
C LYS A 286 -23.51 12.25 11.05
N LYS A 287 -23.18 11.26 11.88
CA LYS A 287 -21.94 10.48 11.80
C LYS A 287 -22.21 8.97 11.80
N VAL A 288 -21.29 8.24 11.20
CA VAL A 288 -21.17 6.79 11.32
C VAL A 288 -20.54 6.48 12.68
N PRO A 289 -21.24 5.70 13.54
CA PRO A 289 -20.79 5.43 14.90
C PRO A 289 -19.41 4.77 14.98
N ALA A 290 -18.70 4.99 16.08
CA ALA A 290 -17.36 4.48 16.33
C ALA A 290 -17.25 2.94 16.28
N LYS A 291 -18.33 2.21 16.48
CA LYS A 291 -18.39 0.74 16.29
C LYS A 291 -18.20 0.28 14.84
N TYR A 292 -18.20 1.20 13.89
CA TYR A 292 -17.88 0.95 12.48
C TYR A 292 -16.61 1.73 12.08
N PRO A 293 -15.44 1.35 12.61
CA PRO A 293 -14.20 2.05 12.35
C PRO A 293 -13.84 1.99 10.87
N ALA A 294 -13.36 3.14 10.35
CA ALA A 294 -13.01 3.31 8.95
C ALA A 294 -11.49 3.49 8.75
N LEU A 295 -10.94 2.83 7.73
CA LEU A 295 -9.61 3.06 7.21
C LEU A 295 -9.70 3.67 5.81
N ILE A 296 -9.10 4.82 5.61
CA ILE A 296 -9.03 5.51 4.33
C ILE A 296 -7.59 5.47 3.84
N ILE A 297 -7.38 4.83 2.69
CA ILE A 297 -6.11 4.80 1.97
C ILE A 297 -6.20 5.77 0.82
N ASP A 298 -5.30 6.71 0.75
CA ASP A 298 -5.21 7.69 -0.34
C ASP A 298 -3.97 7.39 -1.18
N ASP A 299 -4.13 6.66 -2.28
CA ASP A 299 -3.06 6.36 -3.21
C ASP A 299 -2.76 7.58 -4.08
N GLU A 300 -1.48 7.87 -4.30
CA GLU A 300 -1.02 9.11 -4.92
C GLU A 300 -1.56 10.36 -4.19
N ALA A 301 -1.34 10.41 -2.87
CA ALA A 301 -1.86 11.47 -2.01
C ALA A 301 -1.31 12.87 -2.33
N ASP A 302 -0.21 12.97 -3.07
CA ASP A 302 0.33 14.21 -3.64
C ASP A 302 -0.49 14.73 -4.83
N GLN A 303 -1.39 13.91 -5.41
CA GLN A 303 -2.22 14.28 -6.54
C GLN A 303 -3.67 14.55 -6.13
N ALA A 304 -4.19 15.73 -6.48
CA ALA A 304 -5.56 16.15 -6.26
C ALA A 304 -6.06 16.20 -4.80
N SER A 305 -5.39 15.51 -3.85
CA SER A 305 -5.78 15.51 -2.43
C SER A 305 -5.29 16.75 -1.70
N ILE A 306 -4.21 17.37 -2.18
CA ILE A 306 -3.60 18.55 -1.56
C ILE A 306 -4.39 19.80 -1.88
N ASN A 307 -4.50 20.68 -0.90
CA ASN A 307 -5.05 22.01 -1.13
C ASN A 307 -3.96 22.90 -1.76
N THR A 308 -4.16 23.29 -3.01
CA THR A 308 -3.25 24.16 -3.78
C THR A 308 -3.68 25.62 -3.76
N ARG A 309 -4.73 25.98 -3.04
CA ARG A 309 -5.17 27.37 -2.87
C ARG A 309 -4.47 28.00 -1.68
N GLU A 310 -4.23 29.29 -1.78
CA GLU A 310 -3.74 30.08 -0.63
C GLU A 310 -4.72 29.95 0.53
N SER A 311 -4.21 29.58 1.68
CA SER A 311 -5.01 29.28 2.87
C SER A 311 -4.65 30.19 4.04
N TYR A 312 -3.58 30.97 3.91
CA TYR A 312 -2.98 31.79 4.97
C TYR A 312 -2.62 33.17 4.47
N ASP A 313 -2.68 34.11 5.39
CA ASP A 313 -2.07 35.42 5.21
C ASP A 313 -0.54 35.35 5.47
N ASP A 314 0.15 36.47 5.24
CA ASP A 314 1.60 36.61 5.46
C ASP A 314 2.03 36.35 6.93
N GLN A 315 1.10 36.28 7.86
CA GLN A 315 1.30 36.00 9.29
C GLN A 315 1.00 34.54 9.66
N GLY A 316 0.60 33.70 8.70
CA GLY A 316 0.26 32.30 8.92
C GLY A 316 -1.12 32.06 9.53
N LYS A 317 -2.01 33.06 9.52
CA LYS A 317 -3.40 32.92 9.96
C LYS A 317 -4.27 32.45 8.78
N VAL A 318 -5.18 31.53 9.04
CA VAL A 318 -6.16 31.08 8.04
C VAL A 318 -6.98 32.27 7.53
N LEU A 319 -7.07 32.42 6.23
CA LEU A 319 -7.84 33.47 5.59
C LEU A 319 -9.34 33.33 5.95
N ASP A 320 -10.01 34.46 6.17
CA ASP A 320 -11.44 34.47 6.53
C ASP A 320 -12.34 33.88 5.43
N ASP A 321 -11.89 33.85 4.16
CA ASP A 321 -12.54 33.25 3.01
C ASP A 321 -11.94 31.89 2.61
N TYR A 322 -11.31 31.16 3.55
CA TYR A 322 -10.72 29.87 3.31
C TYR A 322 -11.65 28.92 2.57
N ASN A 323 -11.23 28.46 1.40
CA ASN A 323 -11.99 27.53 0.58
C ASN A 323 -11.02 26.53 -0.10
N PRO A 324 -10.87 25.33 0.44
CA PRO A 324 -9.96 24.33 -0.11
C PRO A 324 -10.35 23.92 -1.54
N THR A 325 -9.45 23.26 -2.24
CA THR A 325 -9.78 22.63 -3.53
C THR A 325 -10.95 21.68 -3.33
N THR A 326 -11.81 21.55 -4.34
CA THR A 326 -13.04 20.75 -4.22
C THR A 326 -12.75 19.30 -3.81
N ILE A 327 -11.68 18.69 -4.30
CA ILE A 327 -11.32 17.30 -3.95
C ILE A 327 -10.84 17.21 -2.52
N ASN A 328 -9.91 18.08 -2.09
CA ASN A 328 -9.43 18.15 -0.70
C ASN A 328 -10.61 18.30 0.28
N GLY A 329 -11.47 19.30 0.04
CA GLY A 329 -12.63 19.54 0.89
C GLY A 329 -13.57 18.32 0.99
N LEU A 330 -13.82 17.61 -0.13
CA LEU A 330 -14.67 16.42 -0.13
C LEU A 330 -14.01 15.22 0.57
N ILE A 331 -12.69 15.06 0.50
CA ILE A 331 -11.96 14.02 1.27
C ILE A 331 -12.06 14.33 2.77
N ARG A 332 -11.83 15.58 3.16
CA ARG A 332 -11.97 16.02 4.56
C ARG A 332 -13.39 15.82 5.08
N GLU A 333 -14.41 16.18 4.28
CA GLU A 333 -15.82 15.88 4.61
C GLU A 333 -16.07 14.37 4.77
N LEU A 334 -15.48 13.56 3.90
CA LEU A 334 -15.60 12.09 3.99
C LEU A 334 -14.98 11.55 5.29
N LEU A 335 -13.79 12.01 5.66
CA LEU A 335 -13.18 11.69 6.95
C LEU A 335 -14.11 12.11 8.10
N GLY A 336 -14.67 13.31 8.05
CA GLY A 336 -15.57 13.85 9.06
C GLY A 336 -16.88 13.07 9.26
N VAL A 337 -17.24 12.16 8.34
CA VAL A 337 -18.42 11.28 8.47
C VAL A 337 -18.23 10.20 9.52
N PHE A 338 -17.00 9.74 9.76
CA PHE A 338 -16.68 8.62 10.66
C PHE A 338 -16.21 9.12 12.03
N GLU A 339 -16.71 8.54 13.11
CA GLU A 339 -16.24 8.86 14.45
C GLU A 339 -14.88 8.22 14.78
N CYS A 340 -14.71 6.96 14.36
CA CYS A 340 -13.44 6.24 14.49
C CYS A 340 -12.86 6.06 13.09
N ARG A 341 -11.71 6.70 12.83
CA ARG A 341 -11.10 6.70 11.51
C ARG A 341 -9.59 6.75 11.54
N SER A 342 -8.98 6.16 10.54
CA SER A 342 -7.57 6.35 10.21
C SER A 342 -7.43 6.71 8.74
N TYR A 343 -6.55 7.64 8.43
CA TYR A 343 -6.20 8.05 7.07
C TYR A 343 -4.71 7.82 6.85
N ILE A 344 -4.38 7.22 5.71
CA ILE A 344 -2.99 7.01 5.29
C ILE A 344 -2.84 7.49 3.85
N GLY A 345 -2.05 8.53 3.65
CA GLY A 345 -1.61 8.95 2.32
C GLY A 345 -0.42 8.13 1.84
N TYR A 346 -0.53 7.53 0.66
CA TYR A 346 0.59 6.86 -0.02
C TYR A 346 1.08 7.72 -1.17
N THR A 347 2.39 8.00 -1.21
CA THR A 347 3.00 8.82 -2.27
C THR A 347 4.43 8.41 -2.58
N ALA A 348 4.92 8.76 -3.77
CA ALA A 348 6.34 8.71 -4.11
C ALA A 348 7.03 10.06 -3.90
N THR A 349 6.26 11.16 -3.83
CA THR A 349 6.72 12.55 -3.74
C THR A 349 6.12 13.25 -2.53
N PRO A 350 6.65 12.98 -1.31
CA PRO A 350 6.02 13.38 -0.05
C PRO A 350 6.05 14.89 0.23
N PHE A 351 6.83 15.66 -0.52
CA PHE A 351 7.10 17.07 -0.21
C PHE A 351 5.83 17.91 -0.09
N ALA A 352 4.91 17.77 -1.03
CA ALA A 352 3.67 18.53 -1.02
C ALA A 352 2.78 18.22 0.20
N ASN A 353 2.81 16.98 0.69
CA ASN A 353 2.04 16.56 1.87
C ASN A 353 2.69 17.03 3.19
N ILE A 354 4.03 17.07 3.25
CA ILE A 354 4.77 17.51 4.44
C ILE A 354 4.64 19.04 4.65
N PHE A 355 4.49 19.78 3.57
CA PHE A 355 4.33 21.23 3.62
C PHE A 355 2.88 21.70 3.88
N ILE A 356 1.91 20.76 4.01
CA ILE A 356 0.58 21.12 4.48
C ILE A 356 0.71 21.68 5.90
N PRO A 357 0.18 22.87 6.19
CA PRO A 357 0.25 23.44 7.53
C PRO A 357 -0.50 22.60 8.56
N PRO A 358 0.12 22.25 9.70
CA PRO A 358 -0.41 21.26 10.64
C PRO A 358 -1.63 21.72 11.45
N HIS A 359 -1.93 23.02 11.45
CA HIS A 359 -2.92 23.62 12.36
C HIS A 359 -4.19 24.13 11.68
N ILE A 360 -4.45 23.76 10.41
CA ILE A 360 -5.71 24.11 9.77
C ILE A 360 -6.82 23.23 10.33
N ASP A 361 -7.69 23.82 11.15
CA ASP A 361 -8.97 23.26 11.53
C ASP A 361 -10.09 24.22 11.08
N ASP A 362 -10.92 23.76 10.16
CA ASP A 362 -12.02 24.49 9.59
C ASP A 362 -13.34 23.90 10.05
N GLU A 363 -14.29 24.73 10.49
CA GLU A 363 -15.60 24.26 11.01
C GLU A 363 -16.38 23.41 9.99
N LYS A 364 -16.25 23.69 8.70
CA LYS A 364 -16.96 23.00 7.64
C LYS A 364 -16.24 21.74 7.19
N TYR A 365 -14.93 21.84 6.96
CA TYR A 365 -14.12 20.77 6.35
C TYR A 365 -13.32 19.95 7.36
N GLY A 366 -13.15 20.43 8.59
CA GLY A 366 -12.32 19.79 9.62
C GLY A 366 -10.83 20.03 9.40
N THR A 367 -10.00 19.21 10.01
CA THR A 367 -8.53 19.26 9.93
C THR A 367 -8.05 18.95 8.51
N ASP A 368 -6.98 19.60 8.05
CA ASP A 368 -6.37 19.29 6.76
C ASP A 368 -5.61 17.96 6.79
N LEU A 369 -5.22 17.47 5.61
CA LEU A 369 -4.66 16.13 5.39
C LEU A 369 -3.16 16.05 5.76
N PHE A 370 -2.70 16.87 6.71
CA PHE A 370 -1.34 16.80 7.23
C PHE A 370 -1.10 15.47 7.97
N PRO A 371 -0.01 14.74 7.71
CA PRO A 371 0.29 13.46 8.37
C PRO A 371 0.87 13.66 9.78
N ARG A 372 0.06 14.17 10.71
CA ARG A 372 0.47 14.62 12.04
C ARG A 372 0.89 13.49 12.99
N ASP A 373 0.36 12.27 12.79
CA ASP A 373 0.54 11.19 13.75
C ASP A 373 1.74 10.29 13.40
N PHE A 374 1.98 10.05 12.10
CA PHE A 374 3.12 9.25 11.67
C PHE A 374 3.51 9.48 10.20
N ILE A 375 4.77 9.27 9.90
CA ILE A 375 5.34 9.24 8.56
C ILE A 375 6.27 8.04 8.46
N TYR A 376 6.03 7.14 7.51
CA TYR A 376 6.85 5.97 7.28
C TYR A 376 7.39 5.93 5.85
N ARG A 377 8.62 5.43 5.71
CA ARG A 377 9.16 5.01 4.41
C ARG A 377 8.87 3.53 4.23
N ALA A 378 8.15 3.18 3.16
CA ALA A 378 7.93 1.78 2.81
C ALA A 378 9.26 1.07 2.52
N PRO A 379 9.37 -0.24 2.84
CA PRO A 379 10.56 -1.00 2.51
C PRO A 379 10.80 -0.99 1.00
N ARG A 380 12.07 -0.97 0.62
CA ARG A 380 12.47 -1.03 -0.77
C ARG A 380 12.54 -2.48 -1.22
N ALA A 381 11.96 -2.80 -2.37
CA ALA A 381 12.10 -4.14 -2.95
C ALA A 381 13.54 -4.39 -3.44
N ASP A 382 14.04 -5.62 -3.26
CA ASP A 382 15.42 -6.04 -3.61
C ASP A 382 15.81 -5.74 -5.04
N GLN A 383 14.84 -5.85 -5.95
CA GLN A 383 15.05 -5.71 -7.39
C GLN A 383 14.70 -4.31 -7.90
N TYR A 384 14.45 -3.37 -6.98
CA TYR A 384 14.18 -2.00 -7.39
C TYR A 384 15.46 -1.33 -7.88
N ILE A 385 15.45 -0.95 -9.14
CA ILE A 385 16.50 -0.15 -9.77
C ILE A 385 15.99 1.28 -9.86
N GLY A 386 16.58 2.18 -9.10
CA GLY A 386 16.17 3.58 -9.02
C GLY A 386 17.30 4.54 -9.35
N THR A 387 17.09 5.81 -9.04
CA THR A 387 18.04 6.90 -9.31
C THR A 387 19.42 6.65 -8.70
N ARG A 388 19.50 5.93 -7.59
CA ARG A 388 20.76 5.60 -6.93
C ARG A 388 21.61 4.67 -7.78
N GLU A 389 21.01 3.63 -8.33
CA GLU A 389 21.67 2.65 -9.19
C GLU A 389 21.99 3.24 -10.57
N PHE A 390 21.13 4.12 -11.07
CA PHE A 390 21.33 4.80 -12.35
C PHE A 390 22.42 5.88 -12.27
N PHE A 391 22.42 6.70 -11.22
CA PHE A 391 23.21 7.93 -11.15
C PHE A 391 24.29 7.91 -10.07
N GLY A 392 24.42 6.84 -9.29
CA GLY A 392 25.41 6.74 -8.22
C GLY A 392 25.20 7.75 -7.09
N LEU A 393 23.97 8.16 -6.81
CA LEU A 393 23.63 9.10 -5.74
C LEU A 393 23.77 8.40 -4.36
N GLY A 394 24.94 8.37 -3.83
CA GLY A 394 25.23 7.85 -2.50
C GLY A 394 26.71 8.00 -2.17
N ASN A 395 27.02 8.30 -0.90
CA ASN A 395 28.40 8.48 -0.42
C ASN A 395 29.22 7.17 -0.34
N ASN A 396 28.72 6.05 -0.82
CA ASN A 396 29.41 4.78 -0.84
C ASN A 396 29.95 4.53 -2.25
N GLU A 397 31.26 4.57 -2.39
CA GLU A 397 32.02 4.21 -3.60
C GLU A 397 31.83 2.74 -4.05
N ASP A 398 31.20 1.92 -3.21
CA ASP A 398 31.04 0.47 -3.41
C ASP A 398 29.79 0.05 -4.21
N ILE A 399 28.94 0.99 -4.66
CA ILE A 399 27.77 0.64 -5.47
C ILE A 399 28.13 0.87 -6.94
N PRO A 400 28.31 -0.21 -7.73
CA PRO A 400 28.56 -0.06 -9.15
C PRO A 400 27.35 0.61 -9.82
N THR A 401 27.59 1.78 -10.39
CA THR A 401 26.59 2.44 -11.22
C THR A 401 26.34 1.61 -12.46
N MET A 402 25.07 1.42 -12.84
CA MET A 402 24.78 0.81 -14.11
C MET A 402 25.30 1.73 -15.25
N PRO A 403 25.94 1.21 -16.29
CA PRO A 403 26.50 2.01 -17.37
C PRO A 403 25.41 2.53 -18.34
N LEU A 404 24.32 3.05 -17.75
CA LEU A 404 23.14 3.57 -18.47
C LEU A 404 23.21 5.09 -18.65
N TYR A 405 24.10 5.74 -17.92
CA TYR A 405 24.34 7.18 -18.02
C TYR A 405 25.58 7.45 -18.89
N ARG A 406 25.40 8.25 -19.91
CA ARG A 406 26.51 8.76 -20.71
C ARG A 406 26.49 10.28 -20.66
N GLU A 407 27.54 10.85 -20.08
CA GLU A 407 27.69 12.30 -20.05
C GLU A 407 27.96 12.83 -21.47
N ILE A 408 27.16 13.78 -21.88
CA ILE A 408 27.36 14.51 -23.16
C ILE A 408 28.19 15.76 -22.82
N VAL A 409 29.52 15.65 -22.96
CA VAL A 409 30.45 16.73 -22.59
C VAL A 409 30.44 17.89 -23.61
N ASP A 410 29.92 17.67 -24.78
CA ASP A 410 29.87 18.67 -25.89
C ASP A 410 28.44 19.17 -26.21
N GLY A 411 27.48 18.86 -25.34
CA GLY A 411 26.06 19.23 -25.50
C GLY A 411 25.84 20.73 -25.76
N ALA A 412 26.71 21.59 -25.20
CA ALA A 412 26.66 23.03 -25.43
C ALA A 412 26.89 23.42 -26.90
N ASN A 413 27.52 22.57 -27.71
CA ASN A 413 27.76 22.80 -29.14
C ASN A 413 26.52 22.53 -30.00
N TYR A 414 25.56 21.76 -29.45
CA TYR A 414 24.36 21.31 -30.18
C TYR A 414 23.05 21.86 -29.60
N LEU A 415 23.08 22.28 -28.35
CA LEU A 415 21.94 22.90 -27.67
C LEU A 415 22.15 24.41 -27.65
N GLY A 416 21.24 25.17 -28.22
CA GLY A 416 21.27 26.64 -28.18
C GLY A 416 21.25 27.17 -26.73
N LYS A 417 21.80 28.34 -26.50
CA LYS A 417 21.83 29.02 -25.23
C LYS A 417 20.47 29.61 -24.77
N GLY A 418 19.40 29.30 -25.52
CA GLY A 418 18.07 29.85 -25.27
C GLY A 418 17.27 29.08 -24.25
N THR A 419 16.27 29.75 -23.67
CA THR A 419 15.34 29.18 -22.68
C THR A 419 14.16 28.44 -23.31
N LYS A 420 14.09 28.34 -24.66
CA LYS A 420 13.00 27.67 -25.38
C LYS A 420 13.51 26.47 -26.13
N SER A 421 12.74 25.38 -26.13
CA SER A 421 13.05 24.13 -26.85
C SER A 421 13.19 24.27 -28.38
N THR A 422 12.79 25.41 -28.94
CA THR A 422 12.91 25.77 -30.34
C THR A 422 14.29 26.35 -30.71
N ASP A 423 15.15 26.60 -29.73
CA ASP A 423 16.46 27.22 -29.92
C ASP A 423 17.58 26.19 -30.11
N ALA A 424 17.24 24.92 -30.38
CA ALA A 424 18.21 23.90 -30.73
C ALA A 424 18.92 24.25 -32.04
N VAL A 425 20.23 24.46 -31.96
CA VAL A 425 21.06 24.79 -33.11
C VAL A 425 21.81 23.54 -33.53
N GLY A 426 21.45 23.01 -34.69
CA GLY A 426 22.20 21.94 -35.35
C GLY A 426 21.58 20.54 -35.23
N GLU A 427 22.07 19.62 -36.03
CA GLU A 427 21.67 18.22 -36.01
C GLU A 427 22.37 17.47 -34.87
N LEU A 428 21.62 16.64 -34.16
CA LEU A 428 22.17 15.69 -33.19
C LEU A 428 23.26 14.81 -33.82
N PRO A 429 24.37 14.56 -33.15
CA PRO A 429 25.41 13.66 -33.62
C PRO A 429 24.85 12.32 -34.10
N LYS A 430 25.45 11.74 -35.16
CA LYS A 430 25.00 10.44 -35.70
C LYS A 430 24.97 9.33 -34.64
N GLU A 431 25.85 9.39 -33.68
CA GLU A 431 25.94 8.42 -32.57
C GLU A 431 24.76 8.51 -31.62
N LEU A 432 24.22 9.70 -31.33
CA LEU A 432 22.98 9.87 -30.57
C LEU A 432 21.74 9.44 -31.36
N LYS A 433 21.72 9.64 -32.68
CA LYS A 433 20.65 9.12 -33.56
C LYS A 433 20.63 7.58 -33.64
N LEU A 434 21.75 6.91 -33.38
CA LEU A 434 21.85 5.44 -33.36
C LEU A 434 21.43 4.83 -32.01
N ALA A 435 21.62 5.53 -30.92
CA ALA A 435 21.18 5.08 -29.59
C ALA A 435 19.64 5.01 -29.49
N ASP A 436 18.95 5.96 -30.12
CA ASP A 436 17.48 6.04 -30.13
C ASP A 436 16.80 4.95 -31.00
N ARG A 437 17.55 4.22 -31.83
CA ARG A 437 17.03 3.12 -32.65
C ARG A 437 17.18 1.72 -32.04
N LYS A 438 17.76 1.60 -30.84
CA LYS A 438 18.00 0.32 -30.17
C LYS A 438 17.27 0.18 -28.81
N SER A 439 16.39 1.12 -28.46
CA SER A 439 15.49 1.01 -27.30
C SER A 439 14.15 0.40 -27.69
#